data_8fff8ea8b29a18234633b2f28bd1a9dd
#
_entry.id   8fff8ea8b29a18234633b2f28bd1a9dd
#
_cell.length_a   1.000
_cell.length_b   1.000
_cell.length_c   1.000
_cell.angle_alpha   90.00
_cell.angle_beta   90.00
_cell.angle_gamma   90.00
#
_symmetry.space_group_name_H-M   'P 1'
#
loop_
_entity.id
_entity.type
_entity.pdbx_description
1 polymer ?
#
loop_
_entity_poly.entity_id
_entity_poly.type
_entity_poly.pdbx_seq_one_letter_code
_entity_poly.pdbx_strand_id
1 'polypeptide(L)'
;MLHLQKYNQFKPLGKQKKKKQIILCHTSREVEEYLTSLKYRYNSKYDKIPNYIITKNGTILQLLPNEGHSNFFTNDNINRNSIIISLENLGWLEKKPLTTHYINWKGSIYNQQVYEKKWRD
;
A
#
# COMPACT_ATOMS: atom_id res chain seq x y z
N MET A 1 5.99 -20.04 6.09
CA MET A 1 4.70 -19.88 6.80
C MET A 1 4.21 -18.45 6.65
N LEU A 2 2.98 -18.28 6.23
CA LEU A 2 2.38 -16.94 6.11
C LEU A 2 1.85 -16.49 7.46
N HIS A 3 2.18 -15.26 7.84
CA HIS A 3 1.66 -14.64 9.06
C HIS A 3 0.59 -13.63 8.67
N LEU A 4 -0.65 -13.93 9.03
CA LEU A 4 -1.77 -13.02 8.85
C LEU A 4 -2.07 -12.32 10.19
N GLN A 5 -2.03 -11.00 10.17
CA GLN A 5 -2.44 -10.17 11.31
C GLN A 5 -3.65 -9.34 10.93
N LYS A 6 -4.69 -9.40 11.75
CA LYS A 6 -5.87 -8.56 11.57
C LYS A 6 -5.68 -7.23 12.28
N TYR A 7 -5.95 -6.16 11.56
CA TYR A 7 -5.83 -4.80 12.06
C TYR A 7 -7.21 -4.15 12.08
N ASN A 8 -7.90 -4.23 13.22
CA ASN A 8 -9.33 -3.94 13.33
C ASN A 8 -9.65 -2.45 13.55
N GLN A 9 -8.77 -1.53 13.19
CA GLN A 9 -8.96 -0.11 13.43
C GLN A 9 -9.71 0.63 12.31
N PHE A 10 -9.90 -0.02 11.18
CA PHE A 10 -10.58 0.58 10.04
C PHE A 10 -11.91 -0.11 9.78
N LYS A 11 -12.90 0.67 9.35
CA LYS A 11 -14.21 0.15 8.98
C LYS A 11 -14.41 0.31 7.48
N PRO A 12 -14.97 -0.71 6.81
CA PRO A 12 -15.31 -0.57 5.40
C PRO A 12 -16.48 0.40 5.22
N LEU A 13 -16.52 1.08 4.07
CA LEU A 13 -17.68 1.89 3.69
C LEU A 13 -18.89 1.03 3.33
N GLY A 14 -18.64 -0.14 2.79
CA GLY A 14 -19.67 -1.06 2.41
C GLY A 14 -19.10 -2.44 2.17
N LYS A 15 -19.94 -3.38 1.80
CA LYS A 15 -19.57 -4.77 1.58
C LYS A 15 -20.14 -5.28 0.27
N GLN A 16 -19.36 -6.08 -0.45
CA GLN A 16 -19.79 -6.80 -1.63
C GLN A 16 -19.20 -8.20 -1.59
N LYS A 17 -20.04 -9.22 -1.55
CA LYS A 17 -19.61 -10.60 -1.34
C LYS A 17 -18.76 -11.15 -2.49
N LYS A 18 -19.09 -10.81 -3.72
CA LYS A 18 -18.36 -11.31 -4.89
C LYS A 18 -17.43 -10.24 -5.41
N LYS A 19 -16.15 -10.45 -5.17
CA LYS A 19 -15.11 -9.62 -5.78
C LYS A 19 -14.76 -10.19 -7.15
N LYS A 20 -14.44 -9.32 -8.09
CA LYS A 20 -14.14 -9.69 -9.47
C LYS A 20 -12.65 -9.63 -9.79
N GLN A 21 -11.86 -8.93 -8.99
CA GLN A 21 -10.45 -8.70 -9.29
C GLN A 21 -9.63 -8.42 -8.06
N ILE A 22 -8.34 -8.59 -8.19
CA ILE A 22 -7.34 -8.18 -7.21
C ILE A 22 -6.52 -7.08 -7.84
N ILE A 23 -6.33 -5.97 -7.11
CA ILE A 23 -5.49 -4.85 -7.57
C ILE A 23 -4.29 -4.77 -6.65
N LEU A 24 -3.10 -4.78 -7.26
CA LEU A 24 -1.85 -4.61 -6.54
C LEU A 24 -1.43 -3.15 -6.61
N CYS A 25 -1.15 -2.58 -5.46
CA CYS A 25 -0.63 -1.23 -5.30
C CYS A 25 0.63 -1.29 -4.45
N HIS A 26 1.19 -0.15 -4.12
CA HIS A 26 2.32 -0.06 -3.21
C HIS A 26 2.11 1.08 -2.22
N THR A 27 2.79 1.00 -1.07
CA THR A 27 2.62 1.99 -0.01
C THR A 27 3.41 3.27 -0.26
N SER A 28 4.44 3.22 -1.09
CA SER A 28 5.39 4.31 -1.37
C SER A 28 6.12 4.83 -0.13
N ARG A 29 6.02 4.12 0.98
CA ARG A 29 6.66 4.47 2.25
C ARG A 29 6.73 3.24 3.16
N GLU A 30 7.46 3.36 4.26
CA GLU A 30 7.49 2.32 5.28
C GLU A 30 6.09 2.05 5.83
N VAL A 31 5.81 0.79 6.22
CA VAL A 31 4.46 0.38 6.63
C VAL A 31 3.97 1.16 7.84
N GLU A 32 4.83 1.47 8.79
CA GLU A 32 4.44 2.22 10.00
C GLU A 32 4.00 3.64 9.66
N GLU A 33 4.71 4.32 8.76
CA GLU A 33 4.31 5.63 8.27
C GLU A 33 3.00 5.57 7.49
N TYR A 34 2.83 4.51 6.70
CA TYR A 34 1.61 4.31 5.92
C TYR A 34 0.40 4.13 6.84
N LEU A 35 0.50 3.27 7.85
CA LEU A 35 -0.58 3.05 8.82
C LEU A 35 -0.91 4.33 9.59
N THR A 36 0.11 5.08 9.98
CA THR A 36 -0.09 6.37 10.64
C THR A 36 -0.82 7.35 9.74
N SER A 37 -0.46 7.40 8.46
CA SER A 37 -1.12 8.29 7.51
C SER A 37 -2.59 7.91 7.30
N LEU A 38 -2.92 6.62 7.30
CA LEU A 38 -4.30 6.17 7.18
C LEU A 38 -5.15 6.58 8.38
N LYS A 39 -4.56 6.61 9.57
CA LYS A 39 -5.27 6.97 10.80
C LYS A 39 -5.52 8.45 10.95
N TYR A 40 -4.52 9.28 10.64
CA TYR A 40 -4.51 10.67 11.05
C TYR A 40 -4.63 11.67 9.92
N ARG A 41 -4.50 11.24 8.69
CA ARG A 41 -4.61 12.13 7.54
C ARG A 41 -6.04 12.67 7.42
N TYR A 42 -6.17 13.95 7.07
CA TYR A 42 -7.47 14.64 6.95
C TYR A 42 -8.33 14.51 8.19
N ASN A 43 -7.75 14.73 9.37
CA ASN A 43 -8.47 14.64 10.66
C ASN A 43 -9.16 13.28 10.86
N SER A 44 -8.44 12.21 10.55
CA SER A 44 -8.93 10.83 10.68
C SER A 44 -10.05 10.46 9.69
N LYS A 45 -10.23 11.25 8.63
CA LYS A 45 -11.21 10.96 7.57
C LYS A 45 -10.62 10.35 6.32
N TYR A 46 -9.35 9.98 6.36
CA TYR A 46 -8.69 9.36 5.21
C TYR A 46 -9.24 7.96 5.02
N ASP A 47 -9.92 7.76 3.90
CA ASP A 47 -10.68 6.55 3.62
C ASP A 47 -10.13 5.73 2.45
N LYS A 48 -8.89 6.00 2.01
CA LYS A 48 -8.20 5.19 0.98
C LYS A 48 -7.46 4.05 1.63
N ILE A 49 -8.20 3.04 2.04
CA ILE A 49 -7.69 1.93 2.84
C ILE A 49 -7.67 0.67 2.00
N PRO A 50 -6.51 0.00 1.82
CA PRO A 50 -6.45 -1.29 1.14
C PRO A 50 -7.03 -2.39 2.03
N ASN A 51 -7.42 -3.50 1.43
CA ASN A 51 -7.85 -4.67 2.19
C ASN A 51 -6.66 -5.31 2.92
N TYR A 52 -5.51 -5.35 2.26
CA TYR A 52 -4.30 -5.98 2.78
C TYR A 52 -3.07 -5.13 2.51
N ILE A 53 -2.10 -5.24 3.41
CA ILE A 53 -0.73 -4.80 3.18
C ILE A 53 0.17 -6.01 3.33
N ILE A 54 1.07 -6.23 2.37
CA ILE A 54 2.14 -7.22 2.50
C ILE A 54 3.41 -6.45 2.82
N THR A 55 3.98 -6.70 4.01
CA THR A 55 5.17 -6.00 4.47
C THR A 55 6.44 -6.57 3.86
N LYS A 56 7.55 -5.84 3.98
CA LYS A 56 8.85 -6.26 3.45
C LYS A 56 9.31 -7.61 3.99
N ASN A 57 8.93 -7.94 5.22
CA ASN A 57 9.29 -9.21 5.84
C ASN A 57 8.28 -10.34 5.59
N GLY A 58 7.28 -10.11 4.74
CA GLY A 58 6.28 -11.11 4.37
C GLY A 58 5.08 -11.21 5.30
N THR A 59 4.95 -10.33 6.29
CA THR A 59 3.75 -10.27 7.12
C THR A 59 2.58 -9.74 6.31
N ILE A 60 1.42 -10.36 6.43
CA ILE A 60 0.19 -9.92 5.78
C ILE A 60 -0.68 -9.23 6.83
N LEU A 61 -0.93 -7.94 6.63
CA LEU A 61 -1.82 -7.16 7.49
C LEU A 61 -3.18 -7.04 6.81
N GLN A 62 -4.22 -7.51 7.47
CA GLN A 62 -5.59 -7.35 6.98
C GLN A 62 -6.22 -6.12 7.65
N LEU A 63 -6.51 -5.10 6.86
CA LEU A 63 -7.11 -3.87 7.34
C LEU A 63 -8.63 -3.86 7.16
N LEU A 64 -9.12 -4.47 6.09
CA LEU A 64 -10.54 -4.62 5.81
C LEU A 64 -10.83 -6.09 5.51
N PRO A 65 -12.04 -6.55 5.80
CA PRO A 65 -12.45 -7.90 5.39
C PRO A 65 -12.47 -8.03 3.85
N ASN A 66 -12.41 -9.24 3.35
CA ASN A 66 -12.41 -9.49 1.90
C ASN A 66 -13.60 -8.85 1.19
N GLU A 67 -14.75 -8.83 1.85
CA GLU A 67 -15.99 -8.27 1.31
C GLU A 67 -16.01 -6.74 1.41
N GLY A 68 -15.18 -6.16 2.24
CA GLY A 68 -15.18 -4.73 2.50
C GLY A 68 -14.50 -3.93 1.40
N HIS A 69 -14.87 -2.65 1.30
CA HIS A 69 -14.20 -1.70 0.41
C HIS A 69 -14.09 -0.32 1.06
N SER A 70 -13.23 0.50 0.49
CA SER A 70 -13.06 1.90 0.85
C SER A 70 -13.13 2.76 -0.42
N ASN A 71 -12.97 4.06 -0.28
CA ASN A 71 -12.86 4.97 -1.43
C ASN A 71 -11.41 5.04 -1.94
N PHE A 72 -10.79 3.88 -2.19
CA PHE A 72 -9.40 3.82 -2.59
C PHE A 72 -9.15 4.49 -3.94
N PHE A 73 -10.04 4.27 -4.88
CA PHE A 73 -10.04 4.92 -6.19
C PHE A 73 -11.25 5.84 -6.34
N THR A 74 -11.20 6.73 -7.32
CA THR A 74 -12.33 7.60 -7.64
C THR A 74 -13.49 6.83 -8.27
N ASN A 75 -13.22 5.69 -8.89
CA ASN A 75 -14.25 4.84 -9.51
C ASN A 75 -14.80 3.86 -8.46
N ASP A 76 -16.04 4.06 -8.07
CA ASP A 76 -16.69 3.28 -7.04
C ASP A 76 -16.90 1.81 -7.44
N ASN A 77 -17.14 1.53 -8.72
CA ASN A 77 -17.25 0.15 -9.21
C ASN A 77 -15.95 -0.61 -9.01
N ILE A 78 -14.81 0.03 -9.23
CA ILE A 78 -13.50 -0.60 -8.99
C ILE A 78 -13.35 -0.90 -7.51
N ASN A 79 -13.70 0.06 -6.65
CA ASN A 79 -13.58 -0.11 -5.20
C ASN A 79 -14.41 -1.31 -4.72
N ARG A 80 -15.65 -1.40 -5.13
CA ARG A 80 -16.58 -2.46 -4.71
C ARG A 80 -16.18 -3.84 -5.21
N ASN A 81 -15.65 -3.93 -6.41
CA ASN A 81 -15.39 -5.20 -7.07
C ASN A 81 -13.97 -5.73 -6.85
N SER A 82 -13.16 -5.03 -6.08
CA SER A 82 -11.74 -5.33 -5.95
C SER A 82 -11.34 -5.66 -4.52
N ILE A 83 -10.42 -6.60 -4.40
CA ILE A 83 -9.58 -6.75 -3.22
C ILE A 83 -8.29 -5.99 -3.52
N ILE A 84 -7.95 -5.01 -2.69
CA ILE A 84 -6.79 -4.16 -2.91
C ILE A 84 -5.68 -4.61 -1.97
N ILE A 85 -4.52 -4.91 -2.54
CA ILE A 85 -3.34 -5.35 -1.81
C ILE A 85 -2.23 -4.34 -2.07
N SER A 86 -1.74 -3.70 -1.02
CA SER A 86 -0.60 -2.79 -1.10
C SER A 86 0.66 -3.50 -0.65
N LEU A 87 1.70 -3.43 -1.48
CA LEU A 87 3.01 -3.99 -1.17
C LEU A 87 3.86 -2.89 -0.53
N GLU A 88 4.49 -3.20 0.60
CA GLU A 88 5.38 -2.26 1.23
C GLU A 88 6.65 -2.07 0.42
N ASN A 89 6.84 -0.86 -0.11
CA ASN A 89 8.07 -0.43 -0.75
C ASN A 89 8.16 1.09 -0.73
N LEU A 90 9.32 1.62 -1.04
CA LEU A 90 9.54 3.07 -1.03
C LEU A 90 8.97 3.78 -2.26
N GLY A 91 8.48 3.03 -3.24
CA GLY A 91 7.97 3.58 -4.49
C GLY A 91 9.08 4.03 -5.43
N TRP A 92 8.85 5.10 -6.16
CA TRP A 92 9.82 5.65 -7.10
C TRP A 92 11.09 6.11 -6.36
N LEU A 93 12.25 5.70 -6.87
CA LEU A 93 13.55 6.04 -6.30
C LEU A 93 14.32 6.95 -7.25
N GLU A 94 14.96 7.98 -6.70
CA GLU A 94 15.88 8.84 -7.42
C GLU A 94 17.27 8.74 -6.82
N LYS A 95 18.28 8.71 -7.67
CA LYS A 95 19.66 8.75 -7.20
C LYS A 95 20.00 10.17 -6.73
N LYS A 96 20.46 10.28 -5.49
CA LYS A 96 20.89 11.57 -4.93
C LYS A 96 22.21 11.99 -5.59
N PRO A 97 22.33 13.24 -6.13
CA PRO A 97 23.55 13.69 -6.78
C PRO A 97 24.78 13.55 -5.88
N LEU A 98 25.93 13.21 -6.48
CA LEU A 98 27.23 13.08 -5.80
C LEU A 98 27.27 12.01 -4.71
N THR A 99 26.31 11.09 -4.70
CA THR A 99 26.28 9.97 -3.75
C THR A 99 25.94 8.67 -4.48
N THR A 100 26.05 7.54 -3.76
CA THR A 100 25.61 6.24 -4.22
C THR A 100 24.21 5.90 -3.69
N HIS A 101 23.54 6.88 -3.06
CA HIS A 101 22.25 6.65 -2.42
C HIS A 101 21.08 6.90 -3.37
N TYR A 102 20.05 6.08 -3.22
CA TYR A 102 18.75 6.28 -3.82
C TYR A 102 17.75 6.67 -2.74
N ILE A 103 16.93 7.64 -3.02
CA ILE A 103 15.92 8.17 -2.09
C ILE A 103 14.55 8.13 -2.74
N ASN A 104 13.51 7.98 -1.92
CA ASN A 104 12.14 8.12 -2.37
C ASN A 104 11.67 9.58 -2.25
N TRP A 105 10.41 9.82 -2.61
CA TRP A 105 9.81 11.14 -2.57
C TRP A 105 9.80 11.81 -1.17
N LYS A 106 9.87 11.00 -0.11
CA LYS A 106 9.95 11.51 1.28
C LYS A 106 11.38 11.73 1.75
N GLY A 107 12.38 11.40 0.94
CA GLY A 107 13.77 11.47 1.33
C GLY A 107 14.27 10.24 2.09
N SER A 108 13.49 9.17 2.18
CA SER A 108 13.94 7.93 2.79
C SER A 108 15.00 7.25 1.92
N ILE A 109 16.10 6.84 2.54
CA ILE A 109 17.22 6.22 1.83
C ILE A 109 16.91 4.74 1.61
N TYR A 110 17.06 4.29 0.36
CA TYR A 110 17.02 2.88 0.01
C TYR A 110 18.42 2.31 0.14
N ASN A 111 18.59 1.38 1.07
CA ASN A 111 19.90 0.84 1.46
C ASN A 111 20.18 -0.55 0.91
N GLN A 112 19.37 -1.04 -0.03
CA GLN A 112 19.58 -2.32 -0.68
C GLN A 112 20.15 -2.10 -2.09
N GLN A 113 20.62 -3.19 -2.71
CA GLN A 113 21.16 -3.11 -4.06
C GLN A 113 20.06 -2.73 -5.05
N VAL A 114 20.36 -1.72 -5.89
CA VAL A 114 19.45 -1.26 -6.93
C VAL A 114 19.92 -1.84 -8.26
N TYR A 115 18.98 -2.46 -8.97
CA TYR A 115 19.21 -2.94 -10.32
C TYR A 115 18.59 -1.98 -11.31
N GLU A 116 19.43 -1.27 -12.09
CA GLU A 116 18.95 -0.42 -13.15
C GLU A 116 18.58 -1.26 -14.36
N LYS A 117 17.31 -1.21 -14.74
CA LYS A 117 16.86 -1.87 -15.96
C LYS A 117 16.77 -0.83 -17.08
N LYS A 118 17.62 -0.99 -18.08
CA LYS A 118 17.51 -0.18 -19.29
C LYS A 118 16.50 -0.84 -20.24
N TRP A 119 15.49 -0.09 -20.61
CA TRP A 119 14.59 -0.53 -21.67
C TRP A 119 15.30 -0.36 -23.01
N ARG A 120 15.21 -1.37 -23.83
CA ARG A 120 15.68 -1.27 -25.22
C ARG A 120 14.48 -1.10 -26.12
N ASP A 121 14.61 -0.18 -27.04
CA ASP A 121 13.61 0.04 -28.10
C ASP A 121 13.62 -1.14 -29.07
#